data_8d60ad00cbf7e8bf26960e12d5e6b0a3
#
_entry.id   8d60ad00cbf7e8bf26960e12d5e6b0a3
#
_cell.length_a   1.000
_cell.length_b   1.000
_cell.length_c   1.000
_cell.angle_alpha   90.00
_cell.angle_beta   90.00
_cell.angle_gamma   90.00
#
_symmetry.space_group_name_H-M   'P 1'
#
loop_
_entity.id
_entity.type
_entity.pdbx_description
1 polymer ?
#
loop_
_entity_poly.entity_id
_entity_poly.type
_entity_poly.pdbx_seq_one_letter_code
_entity_poly.pdbx_strand_id
1 'polypeptide(L)'
;MFTFIMEYENYSFVEALKFLAERAGIDLPEVEYSKEAKEKADLKLTILEINKLAAKYFYAQLKAEGGKTAYAYLKNRGLSEETIVAFGLGYANKYSDDLYRYLKMKGYGDELLLKAGLISADERKGAYDKFWNRVMFPIMDVNNRVIGFGGRVMGDAKPKYLNSPETIVFDKSRNLYGLNRARTSRKPYFLICEGYMDVIALHQAGFTNAVASLGTALTVGHASLLKRYVNEVYLTYDSDEAGTRAALRAIPILKDAGITAKVIRMDPYKDPDEFIKNLGAEAFEERISKARNGFMFGLEMLEKEF
;
A
#
# COMPACT_ATOMS: atom_id res chain seq x y z
N MET A 1 3.09 -21.20 20.87
CA MET A 1 3.45 -19.80 21.17
C MET A 1 4.19 -19.15 20.00
N PHE A 2 5.31 -19.69 19.51
CA PHE A 2 6.04 -19.14 18.33
C PHE A 2 5.14 -18.94 17.12
N THR A 3 4.43 -20.01 16.69
CA THR A 3 3.53 -19.94 15.55
C THR A 3 2.48 -18.83 15.72
N PHE A 4 1.91 -18.69 16.92
CA PHE A 4 0.95 -17.64 17.24
C PHE A 4 1.56 -16.23 17.07
N ILE A 5 2.77 -15.99 17.61
CA ILE A 5 3.45 -14.69 17.48
C ILE A 5 3.85 -14.42 16.01
N MET A 6 4.32 -15.45 15.31
CA MET A 6 4.66 -15.34 13.88
C MET A 6 3.42 -14.96 13.05
N GLU A 7 2.28 -15.55 13.34
CA GLU A 7 1.04 -15.28 12.62
C GLU A 7 0.38 -13.97 13.06
N TYR A 8 0.33 -13.70 14.36
CA TYR A 8 -0.33 -12.52 14.91
C TYR A 8 0.42 -11.22 14.60
N GLU A 9 1.74 -11.21 14.80
CA GLU A 9 2.61 -10.04 14.56
C GLU A 9 3.22 -10.02 13.15
N ASN A 10 2.95 -11.03 12.34
CA ASN A 10 3.58 -11.25 11.03
C ASN A 10 5.11 -11.24 11.09
N TYR A 11 5.64 -11.87 12.12
CA TYR A 11 7.07 -12.02 12.33
C TYR A 11 7.61 -13.27 11.61
N SER A 12 8.85 -13.20 11.13
CA SER A 12 9.63 -14.40 10.84
C SER A 12 9.89 -15.19 12.13
N PHE A 13 10.27 -16.45 12.02
CA PHE A 13 10.65 -17.25 13.20
C PHE A 13 11.72 -16.55 14.06
N VAL A 14 12.72 -15.93 13.42
CA VAL A 14 13.80 -15.23 14.12
C VAL A 14 13.29 -13.96 14.84
N GLU A 15 12.38 -13.20 14.24
CA GLU A 15 11.76 -12.03 14.85
C GLU A 15 10.86 -12.44 16.04
N ALA A 16 10.07 -13.51 15.88
CA ALA A 16 9.25 -14.06 16.96
C ALA A 16 10.13 -14.60 18.11
N LEU A 17 11.26 -15.24 17.78
CA LEU A 17 12.21 -15.72 18.77
C LEU A 17 12.82 -14.57 19.58
N LYS A 18 13.29 -13.52 18.91
CA LYS A 18 13.83 -12.32 19.57
C LYS A 18 12.79 -11.65 20.46
N PHE A 19 11.59 -11.45 19.96
CA PHE A 19 10.49 -10.84 20.70
C PHE A 19 10.14 -11.62 21.98
N LEU A 20 10.03 -12.95 21.86
CA LEU A 20 9.73 -13.81 23.00
C LEU A 20 10.88 -13.89 24.01
N ALA A 21 12.13 -13.91 23.54
CA ALA A 21 13.31 -13.93 24.39
C ALA A 21 13.44 -12.63 25.19
N GLU A 22 13.28 -11.47 24.53
CA GLU A 22 13.27 -10.17 25.21
C GLU A 22 12.18 -10.10 26.28
N ARG A 23 10.99 -10.55 25.97
CA ARG A 23 9.86 -10.59 26.93
C ARG A 23 10.07 -11.56 28.08
N ALA A 24 10.81 -12.63 27.86
CA ALA A 24 11.16 -13.63 28.89
C ALA A 24 12.44 -13.29 29.68
N GLY A 25 13.15 -12.21 29.30
CA GLY A 25 14.45 -11.86 29.90
C GLY A 25 15.53 -12.90 29.58
N ILE A 26 15.42 -13.60 28.45
CA ILE A 26 16.38 -14.63 28.03
C ILE A 26 17.32 -14.01 27.00
N ASP A 27 18.60 -14.00 27.29
CA ASP A 27 19.63 -13.66 26.30
C ASP A 27 19.75 -14.79 25.28
N LEU A 28 19.45 -14.46 24.04
CA LEU A 28 19.67 -15.42 22.95
C LEU A 28 21.17 -15.51 22.65
N PRO A 29 21.70 -16.72 22.43
CA PRO A 29 23.07 -16.87 21.95
C PRO A 29 23.24 -16.08 20.67
N GLU A 30 24.32 -15.35 20.52
CA GLU A 30 24.67 -14.70 19.26
C GLU A 30 24.74 -15.79 18.17
N VAL A 31 23.73 -15.84 17.31
CA VAL A 31 23.80 -16.65 16.12
C VAL A 31 24.87 -15.99 15.26
N GLU A 32 25.96 -16.67 15.01
CA GLU A 32 26.94 -16.25 14.00
C GLU A 32 26.23 -16.24 12.64
N TYR A 33 25.60 -15.12 12.34
CA TYR A 33 25.11 -14.86 10.99
C TYR A 33 26.32 -14.81 10.06
N SER A 34 26.23 -15.46 8.91
CA SER A 34 27.24 -15.22 7.88
C SER A 34 27.40 -13.71 7.67
N LYS A 35 28.59 -13.24 7.39
CA LYS A 35 28.88 -11.83 7.15
C LYS A 35 27.87 -11.21 6.17
N GLU A 36 27.52 -11.95 5.12
CA GLU A 36 26.52 -11.56 4.12
C GLU A 36 25.10 -11.39 4.70
N ALA A 37 24.66 -12.25 5.62
CA ALA A 37 23.37 -12.16 6.26
C ALA A 37 23.27 -10.91 7.15
N LYS A 38 24.36 -10.57 7.86
CA LYS A 38 24.47 -9.37 8.67
C LYS A 38 24.43 -8.11 7.81
N GLU A 39 25.25 -8.06 6.75
CA GLU A 39 25.26 -6.94 5.79
C GLU A 39 23.88 -6.72 5.14
N LYS A 40 23.17 -7.80 4.82
CA LYS A 40 21.80 -7.73 4.28
C LYS A 40 20.79 -7.21 5.29
N ALA A 41 20.90 -7.59 6.55
CA ALA A 41 20.06 -7.10 7.63
C ALA A 41 20.30 -5.60 7.89
N ASP A 42 21.57 -5.17 7.95
CA ASP A 42 21.96 -3.78 8.14
C ASP A 42 21.50 -2.91 6.96
N LEU A 43 21.60 -3.40 5.74
CA LEU A 43 21.08 -2.71 4.54
C LEU A 43 19.56 -2.52 4.63
N LYS A 44 18.81 -3.54 5.07
CA LYS A 44 17.35 -3.42 5.27
C LYS A 44 17.00 -2.33 6.27
N LEU A 45 17.67 -2.31 7.42
CA LEU A 45 17.44 -1.31 8.46
C LEU A 45 17.76 0.10 7.94
N THR A 46 18.87 0.26 7.22
CA THR A 46 19.28 1.54 6.64
C THR A 46 18.24 2.03 5.61
N ILE A 47 17.75 1.16 4.72
CA ILE A 47 16.72 1.54 3.74
C ILE A 47 15.40 1.92 4.43
N LEU A 48 14.99 1.22 5.47
CA LEU A 48 13.79 1.58 6.25
C LEU A 48 13.94 2.95 6.93
N GLU A 49 15.13 3.27 7.44
CA GLU A 49 15.43 4.59 8.01
C GLU A 49 15.36 5.69 6.96
N ILE A 50 15.98 5.47 5.79
CA ILE A 50 15.94 6.41 4.66
C ILE A 50 14.49 6.64 4.22
N ASN A 51 13.68 5.59 4.07
CA ASN A 51 12.26 5.70 3.71
C ASN A 51 11.47 6.48 4.77
N LYS A 52 11.74 6.26 6.06
CA LYS A 52 11.13 7.02 7.17
C LYS A 52 11.45 8.51 7.09
N LEU A 53 12.71 8.86 6.77
CA LEU A 53 13.13 10.25 6.58
C LEU A 53 12.47 10.86 5.35
N ALA A 54 12.41 10.14 4.24
CA ALA A 54 11.72 10.58 3.02
C ALA A 54 10.22 10.82 3.26
N ALA A 55 9.55 9.94 3.99
CA ALA A 55 8.14 10.12 4.35
C ALA A 55 7.91 11.38 5.19
N LYS A 56 8.76 11.62 6.20
CA LYS A 56 8.72 12.86 7.01
C LYS A 56 8.96 14.10 6.15
N TYR A 57 9.93 14.02 5.22
CA TYR A 57 10.22 15.10 4.29
C TYR A 57 9.00 15.43 3.43
N PHE A 58 8.41 14.44 2.75
CA PHE A 58 7.24 14.63 1.91
C PHE A 58 6.03 15.18 2.69
N TYR A 59 5.82 14.70 3.92
CA TYR A 59 4.76 15.23 4.78
C TYR A 59 4.99 16.72 5.11
N ALA A 60 6.22 17.10 5.46
CA ALA A 60 6.58 18.48 5.72
C ALA A 60 6.39 19.36 4.48
N GLN A 61 6.77 18.87 3.29
CA GLN A 61 6.58 19.59 2.03
C GLN A 61 5.09 19.81 1.69
N LEU A 62 4.21 18.86 2.03
CA LEU A 62 2.76 19.05 1.84
C LEU A 62 2.21 20.23 2.68
N LYS A 63 2.78 20.45 3.86
CA LYS A 63 2.39 21.52 4.78
C LYS A 63 3.09 22.87 4.48
N ALA A 64 4.14 22.86 3.68
CA ALA A 64 4.90 24.04 3.30
C ALA A 64 4.19 24.85 2.20
N GLU A 65 4.66 26.09 1.95
CA GLU A 65 4.13 26.99 0.92
C GLU A 65 4.06 26.31 -0.46
N GLY A 66 5.11 25.58 -0.85
CA GLY A 66 5.18 24.86 -2.12
C GLY A 66 4.18 23.70 -2.26
N GLY A 67 3.62 23.22 -1.14
CA GLY A 67 2.66 22.13 -1.10
C GLY A 67 1.19 22.54 -1.19
N LYS A 68 0.87 23.84 -1.18
CA LYS A 68 -0.53 24.33 -1.14
C LYS A 68 -1.42 23.73 -2.22
N THR A 69 -0.93 23.62 -3.45
CA THR A 69 -1.70 23.04 -4.56
C THR A 69 -1.99 21.55 -4.34
N ALA A 70 -1.00 20.79 -3.84
CA ALA A 70 -1.18 19.39 -3.53
C ALA A 70 -2.12 19.18 -2.33
N TYR A 71 -2.00 20.03 -1.32
CA TYR A 71 -2.91 20.01 -0.18
C TYR A 71 -4.34 20.34 -0.60
N ALA A 72 -4.54 21.40 -1.40
CA ALA A 72 -5.85 21.76 -1.95
C ALA A 72 -6.44 20.62 -2.80
N TYR A 73 -5.62 19.94 -3.59
CA TYR A 73 -6.06 18.75 -4.32
C TYR A 73 -6.63 17.69 -3.39
N LEU A 74 -5.94 17.34 -2.29
CA LEU A 74 -6.42 16.35 -1.33
C LEU A 74 -7.72 16.80 -0.66
N LYS A 75 -7.83 18.08 -0.30
CA LYS A 75 -9.07 18.66 0.26
C LYS A 75 -10.22 18.62 -0.75
N ASN A 76 -9.98 18.94 -2.01
CA ASN A 76 -10.98 18.88 -3.09
C ASN A 76 -11.40 17.43 -3.40
N ARG A 77 -10.53 16.44 -3.11
CA ARG A 77 -10.87 15.02 -3.13
C ARG A 77 -11.68 14.60 -1.90
N GLY A 78 -12.04 15.52 -1.02
CA GLY A 78 -12.88 15.28 0.16
C GLY A 78 -12.15 14.70 1.37
N LEU A 79 -10.81 14.67 1.38
CA LEU A 79 -10.07 14.11 2.51
C LEU A 79 -10.05 15.07 3.70
N SER A 80 -10.33 14.54 4.88
CA SER A 80 -10.21 15.26 6.15
C SER A 80 -8.73 15.43 6.53
N GLU A 81 -8.45 16.36 7.45
CA GLU A 81 -7.09 16.54 7.97
C GLU A 81 -6.61 15.29 8.71
N GLU A 82 -7.49 14.69 9.49
CA GLU A 82 -7.22 13.46 10.25
C GLU A 82 -6.81 12.31 9.31
N THR A 83 -7.48 12.19 8.17
CA THR A 83 -7.17 11.18 7.16
C THR A 83 -5.83 11.43 6.50
N ILE A 84 -5.55 12.70 6.13
CA ILE A 84 -4.25 13.10 5.54
C ILE A 84 -3.10 12.75 6.50
N VAL A 85 -3.25 13.09 7.78
CA VAL A 85 -2.26 12.77 8.83
C VAL A 85 -2.17 11.26 9.05
N ALA A 86 -3.30 10.59 9.19
CA ALA A 86 -3.36 9.17 9.47
C ALA A 86 -2.66 8.32 8.40
N PHE A 87 -2.81 8.67 7.13
CA PHE A 87 -2.12 7.98 6.03
C PHE A 87 -0.72 8.54 5.74
N GLY A 88 -0.29 9.60 6.43
CA GLY A 88 1.01 10.22 6.25
C GLY A 88 1.20 10.80 4.85
N LEU A 89 0.11 11.30 4.22
CA LEU A 89 0.17 11.80 2.85
C LEU A 89 1.14 12.98 2.75
N GLY A 90 1.88 13.04 1.66
CA GLY A 90 2.93 14.01 1.45
C GLY A 90 2.91 14.63 0.06
N TYR A 91 3.91 15.45 -0.20
CA TYR A 91 4.15 16.05 -1.50
C TYR A 91 5.64 16.01 -1.85
N ALA A 92 5.95 15.51 -3.03
CA ALA A 92 7.25 15.66 -3.66
C ALA A 92 7.21 16.94 -4.51
N ASN A 93 8.07 17.89 -4.19
CA ASN A 93 8.13 19.20 -4.84
C ASN A 93 8.30 19.11 -6.36
N LYS A 94 8.07 20.23 -7.03
CA LYS A 94 8.21 20.32 -8.49
C LYS A 94 9.67 20.21 -8.99
N TYR A 95 10.65 20.36 -8.11
CA TYR A 95 12.07 20.21 -8.43
C TYR A 95 12.51 18.76 -8.27
N SER A 96 13.35 18.31 -9.19
CA SER A 96 13.73 16.89 -9.29
C SER A 96 14.99 16.51 -8.50
N ASP A 97 15.39 17.33 -7.53
CA ASP A 97 16.58 17.09 -6.70
C ASP A 97 16.42 17.52 -5.22
N ASP A 98 15.21 17.91 -4.82
CA ASP A 98 14.96 18.42 -3.46
C ASP A 98 15.13 17.33 -2.40
N LEU A 99 14.54 16.14 -2.59
CA LEU A 99 14.72 15.01 -1.68
C LEU A 99 16.15 14.50 -1.71
N TYR A 100 16.74 14.40 -2.90
CA TYR A 100 18.14 13.98 -3.07
C TYR A 100 19.07 14.84 -2.23
N ARG A 101 19.01 16.17 -2.37
CA ARG A 101 19.81 17.12 -1.57
C ARG A 101 19.58 16.96 -0.08
N TYR A 102 18.31 16.82 0.34
CA TYR A 102 17.97 16.61 1.74
C TYR A 102 18.62 15.33 2.30
N LEU A 103 18.54 14.22 1.59
CA LEU A 103 19.11 12.95 2.04
C LEU A 103 20.64 12.95 1.99
N LYS A 104 21.26 13.64 1.03
CA LYS A 104 22.72 13.88 1.00
C LYS A 104 23.19 14.66 2.22
N MET A 105 22.46 15.70 2.62
CA MET A 105 22.77 16.45 3.86
C MET A 105 22.62 15.59 5.13
N LYS A 106 21.83 14.51 5.07
CA LYS A 106 21.74 13.51 6.15
C LYS A 106 22.85 12.47 6.12
N GLY A 107 23.77 12.55 5.15
CA GLY A 107 24.94 11.67 5.07
C GLY A 107 24.74 10.41 4.22
N TYR A 108 23.62 10.26 3.50
CA TYR A 108 23.38 9.07 2.69
C TYR A 108 24.03 9.19 1.31
N GLY A 109 24.76 8.15 0.91
CA GLY A 109 25.40 8.06 -0.41
C GLY A 109 24.43 7.65 -1.52
N ASP A 110 24.79 7.98 -2.77
CA ASP A 110 23.96 7.73 -3.95
C ASP A 110 23.58 6.25 -4.10
N GLU A 111 24.52 5.35 -3.83
CA GLU A 111 24.28 3.89 -3.92
C GLU A 111 23.13 3.44 -2.99
N LEU A 112 23.09 3.95 -1.76
CA LEU A 112 22.00 3.64 -0.82
C LEU A 112 20.67 4.23 -1.27
N LEU A 113 20.69 5.47 -1.80
CA LEU A 113 19.48 6.14 -2.29
C LEU A 113 18.91 5.46 -3.54
N LEU A 114 19.77 4.94 -4.41
CA LEU A 114 19.38 4.09 -5.55
C LEU A 114 18.78 2.77 -5.08
N LYS A 115 19.43 2.08 -4.11
CA LYS A 115 18.91 0.84 -3.51
C LYS A 115 17.59 1.05 -2.77
N ALA A 116 17.35 2.23 -2.21
CA ALA A 116 16.07 2.61 -1.60
C ALA A 116 14.99 2.94 -2.65
N GLY A 117 15.37 3.10 -3.93
CA GLY A 117 14.44 3.42 -5.01
C GLY A 117 13.86 4.84 -4.93
N LEU A 118 14.55 5.77 -4.27
CA LEU A 118 14.14 7.16 -4.10
C LEU A 118 14.70 8.09 -5.15
N ILE A 119 15.82 7.71 -5.77
CA ILE A 119 16.46 8.44 -6.85
C ILE A 119 16.63 7.56 -8.08
N SER A 120 16.86 8.19 -9.21
CA SER A 120 17.32 7.57 -10.44
C SER A 120 18.63 8.25 -10.84
N ALA A 121 19.45 7.58 -11.62
CA ALA A 121 20.69 8.13 -12.17
C ALA A 121 20.65 8.07 -13.70
N ASP A 122 21.12 9.12 -14.31
CA ASP A 122 21.30 9.24 -15.77
C ASP A 122 22.73 9.71 -16.05
N GLU A 123 23.37 9.14 -17.06
CA GLU A 123 24.78 9.46 -17.38
C GLU A 123 25.01 10.95 -17.71
N ARG A 124 23.98 11.64 -18.22
CA ARG A 124 24.08 13.06 -18.64
C ARG A 124 23.60 14.03 -17.55
N LYS A 125 22.61 13.61 -16.74
CA LYS A 125 21.93 14.47 -15.76
C LYS A 125 22.39 14.21 -14.33
N GLY A 126 23.15 13.14 -14.08
CA GLY A 126 23.50 12.73 -12.74
C GLY A 126 22.31 12.11 -11.97
N ALA A 127 22.38 12.16 -10.65
CA ALA A 127 21.33 11.66 -9.78
C ALA A 127 20.17 12.66 -9.62
N TYR A 128 18.93 12.17 -9.66
CA TYR A 128 17.73 12.98 -9.51
C TYR A 128 16.63 12.19 -8.80
N ASP A 129 15.69 12.92 -8.20
CA ASP A 129 14.56 12.35 -7.47
C ASP A 129 13.68 11.49 -8.39
N LYS A 130 13.33 10.30 -7.95
CA LYS A 130 12.36 9.46 -8.66
C LYS A 130 10.96 10.05 -8.64
N PHE A 131 10.60 10.72 -7.55
CA PHE A 131 9.31 11.36 -7.36
C PHE A 131 9.49 12.87 -7.32
N TRP A 132 8.82 13.56 -8.21
CA TRP A 132 8.75 15.01 -8.27
C TRP A 132 7.39 15.46 -8.78
N ASN A 133 6.91 16.60 -8.29
CA ASN A 133 5.58 17.14 -8.58
C ASN A 133 4.45 16.10 -8.39
N ARG A 134 4.48 15.40 -7.24
CA ARG A 134 3.52 14.32 -6.94
C ARG A 134 2.99 14.40 -5.52
N VAL A 135 1.69 14.14 -5.36
CA VAL A 135 1.13 13.74 -4.06
C VAL A 135 1.68 12.36 -3.73
N MET A 136 2.20 12.21 -2.50
CA MET A 136 2.90 11.00 -2.07
C MET A 136 2.06 10.18 -1.10
N PHE A 137 2.03 8.87 -1.34
CA PHE A 137 1.35 7.86 -0.54
C PHE A 137 2.41 6.92 0.03
N PRO A 138 2.78 7.05 1.32
CA PRO A 138 3.69 6.10 1.94
C PRO A 138 3.07 4.70 1.94
N ILE A 139 3.83 3.71 1.48
CA ILE A 139 3.46 2.30 1.53
C ILE A 139 4.10 1.72 2.79
N MET A 140 3.27 1.14 3.65
CA MET A 140 3.73 0.59 4.92
C MET A 140 3.61 -0.93 4.93
N ASP A 141 4.57 -1.59 5.58
CA ASP A 141 4.42 -2.99 5.96
C ASP A 141 3.46 -3.13 7.16
N VAL A 142 3.15 -4.38 7.53
CA VAL A 142 2.24 -4.67 8.64
C VAL A 142 2.69 -4.10 9.99
N ASN A 143 3.97 -3.75 10.14
CA ASN A 143 4.56 -3.16 11.35
C ASN A 143 4.64 -1.61 11.28
N ASN A 144 3.91 -0.97 10.36
CA ASN A 144 3.90 0.47 10.13
C ASN A 144 5.28 1.06 9.73
N ARG A 145 6.18 0.25 9.17
CA ARG A 145 7.45 0.74 8.62
C ARG A 145 7.24 1.13 7.17
N VAL A 146 7.74 2.29 6.75
CA VAL A 146 7.64 2.75 5.37
C VAL A 146 8.60 1.95 4.49
N ILE A 147 8.06 1.15 3.58
CA ILE A 147 8.80 0.26 2.70
C ILE A 147 8.93 0.80 1.27
N GLY A 148 8.11 1.79 0.90
CA GLY A 148 8.12 2.41 -0.42
C GLY A 148 7.08 3.52 -0.52
N PHE A 149 6.84 3.98 -1.73
CA PHE A 149 5.94 5.08 -2.01
C PHE A 149 5.16 4.87 -3.30
N GLY A 150 3.90 5.33 -3.30
CA GLY A 150 3.17 5.69 -4.49
C GLY A 150 3.19 7.20 -4.69
N GLY A 151 3.19 7.67 -5.92
CA GLY A 151 3.16 9.10 -6.24
C GLY A 151 2.17 9.41 -7.36
N ARG A 152 1.14 10.23 -7.09
CA ARG A 152 0.22 10.73 -8.12
C ARG A 152 0.69 12.08 -8.63
N VAL A 153 0.89 12.19 -9.95
CA VAL A 153 1.37 13.43 -10.55
C VAL A 153 0.35 14.57 -10.36
N MET A 154 0.88 15.77 -10.11
CA MET A 154 0.13 17.02 -10.13
C MET A 154 0.22 17.62 -11.54
N GLY A 155 -0.92 17.64 -12.27
CA GLY A 155 -0.99 18.02 -13.69
C GLY A 155 -1.04 16.80 -14.62
N ASP A 156 -0.66 17.01 -15.90
CA ASP A 156 -0.93 16.06 -17.00
C ASP A 156 0.25 15.13 -17.35
N ALA A 157 1.35 15.21 -16.61
CA ALA A 157 2.52 14.36 -16.87
C ALA A 157 2.19 12.87 -16.66
N LYS A 158 2.81 12.02 -17.44
CA LYS A 158 2.67 10.55 -17.36
C LYS A 158 3.89 9.93 -16.69
N PRO A 159 3.73 8.82 -15.95
CA PRO A 159 2.47 8.14 -15.65
C PRO A 159 1.68 8.87 -14.56
N LYS A 160 0.34 8.76 -14.58
CA LYS A 160 -0.55 9.36 -13.55
C LYS A 160 -0.17 8.90 -12.15
N TYR A 161 0.06 7.59 -11.97
CA TYR A 161 0.60 7.00 -10.75
C TYR A 161 1.96 6.35 -11.02
N LEU A 162 2.89 6.58 -10.12
CA LEU A 162 4.23 5.99 -10.15
C LEU A 162 4.48 5.33 -8.79
N ASN A 163 4.92 4.09 -8.77
CA ASN A 163 5.28 3.38 -7.54
C ASN A 163 6.81 3.21 -7.42
N SER A 164 7.28 3.07 -6.19
CA SER A 164 8.66 2.63 -5.93
C SER A 164 8.98 1.37 -6.73
N PRO A 165 10.22 1.20 -7.17
CA PRO A 165 10.68 -0.08 -7.70
C PRO A 165 10.70 -1.14 -6.61
N GLU A 166 10.88 -2.41 -6.99
CA GLU A 166 11.21 -3.47 -6.05
C GLU A 166 12.53 -3.15 -5.33
N THR A 167 12.56 -3.40 -4.02
CA THR A 167 13.76 -3.21 -3.19
C THR A 167 13.91 -4.38 -2.21
N ILE A 168 15.00 -4.40 -1.45
CA ILE A 168 15.19 -5.42 -0.42
C ILE A 168 14.10 -5.40 0.69
N VAL A 169 13.36 -4.28 0.81
CA VAL A 169 12.28 -4.10 1.80
C VAL A 169 10.89 -4.05 1.17
N PHE A 170 10.78 -3.96 -0.14
CA PHE A 170 9.51 -3.78 -0.85
C PHE A 170 9.34 -4.74 -2.02
N ASP A 171 8.33 -5.59 -1.94
CA ASP A 171 7.89 -6.52 -2.97
C ASP A 171 6.39 -6.27 -3.24
N LYS A 172 6.07 -5.73 -4.42
CA LYS A 172 4.68 -5.39 -4.80
C LYS A 172 3.77 -6.60 -4.84
N SER A 173 4.30 -7.77 -5.13
CA SER A 173 3.54 -9.01 -5.24
C SER A 173 3.11 -9.59 -3.89
N ARG A 174 3.66 -9.07 -2.79
CA ARG A 174 3.48 -9.56 -1.41
C ARG A 174 3.11 -8.46 -0.42
N ASN A 175 2.81 -7.26 -0.90
CA ASN A 175 2.40 -6.14 -0.07
C ASN A 175 1.09 -5.54 -0.58
N LEU A 176 0.22 -5.14 0.34
CA LEU A 176 -1.05 -4.48 0.05
C LEU A 176 -1.08 -3.13 0.76
N TYR A 177 -1.50 -2.09 0.04
CA TYR A 177 -1.72 -0.78 0.63
C TYR A 177 -2.85 -0.81 1.65
N GLY A 178 -2.65 -0.20 2.80
CA GLY A 178 -3.65 -0.15 3.86
C GLY A 178 -3.69 -1.40 4.76
N LEU A 179 -2.94 -2.47 4.46
CA LEU A 179 -2.97 -3.71 5.25
C LEU A 179 -2.51 -3.50 6.69
N ASN A 180 -1.54 -2.62 6.94
CA ASN A 180 -1.10 -2.26 8.28
C ASN A 180 -2.24 -1.78 9.19
N ARG A 181 -3.29 -1.20 8.60
CA ARG A 181 -4.51 -0.74 9.27
C ARG A 181 -5.60 -1.81 9.24
N ALA A 182 -5.83 -2.39 8.06
CA ALA A 182 -6.88 -3.36 7.84
C ALA A 182 -6.74 -4.59 8.74
N ARG A 183 -5.52 -5.03 9.07
CA ARG A 183 -5.25 -6.17 9.95
C ARG A 183 -5.81 -6.01 11.38
N THR A 184 -6.05 -4.78 11.82
CA THR A 184 -6.64 -4.49 13.14
C THR A 184 -8.15 -4.30 13.09
N SER A 185 -8.76 -4.40 11.93
CA SER A 185 -10.21 -4.32 11.77
C SER A 185 -10.89 -5.54 12.41
N ARG A 186 -12.06 -5.31 12.98
CA ARG A 186 -12.91 -6.38 13.55
C ARG A 186 -13.84 -7.03 12.52
N LYS A 187 -13.85 -6.53 11.27
CA LYS A 187 -14.65 -7.15 10.18
C LYS A 187 -14.00 -8.48 9.79
N PRO A 188 -14.79 -9.55 9.57
CA PRO A 188 -14.26 -10.89 9.23
C PRO A 188 -13.86 -11.02 7.76
N TYR A 189 -13.82 -9.93 7.03
CA TYR A 189 -13.49 -9.86 5.61
C TYR A 189 -12.70 -8.60 5.28
N PHE A 190 -12.00 -8.60 4.13
CA PHE A 190 -11.38 -7.40 3.57
C PHE A 190 -12.07 -6.93 2.30
N LEU A 191 -12.02 -5.61 2.06
CA LEU A 191 -12.40 -4.95 0.82
C LEU A 191 -11.14 -4.77 -0.03
N ILE A 192 -11.13 -5.30 -1.24
CA ILE A 192 -9.98 -5.22 -2.15
C ILE A 192 -10.27 -4.18 -3.23
N CYS A 193 -9.56 -3.06 -3.20
CA CYS A 193 -9.66 -1.95 -4.14
C CYS A 193 -8.53 -1.97 -5.17
N GLU A 194 -8.64 -1.12 -6.20
CA GLU A 194 -7.58 -0.96 -7.20
C GLU A 194 -6.53 0.08 -6.79
N GLY A 195 -6.95 1.15 -6.12
CA GLY A 195 -6.13 2.34 -5.92
C GLY A 195 -5.98 2.85 -4.50
N TYR A 196 -5.01 3.73 -4.32
CA TYR A 196 -4.74 4.41 -3.05
C TYR A 196 -5.93 5.21 -2.56
N MET A 197 -6.58 5.95 -3.47
CA MET A 197 -7.68 6.85 -3.10
C MET A 197 -8.92 6.10 -2.64
N ASP A 198 -9.21 4.96 -3.25
CA ASP A 198 -10.34 4.11 -2.86
C ASP A 198 -10.17 3.59 -1.43
N VAL A 199 -8.98 3.07 -1.12
CA VAL A 199 -8.64 2.63 0.25
C VAL A 199 -8.79 3.78 1.24
N ILE A 200 -8.24 4.96 0.93
CA ILE A 200 -8.28 6.11 1.82
C ILE A 200 -9.72 6.60 2.03
N ALA A 201 -10.52 6.68 0.96
CA ALA A 201 -11.92 7.10 1.03
C ALA A 201 -12.76 6.12 1.85
N LEU A 202 -12.58 4.81 1.65
CA LEU A 202 -13.26 3.78 2.43
C LEU A 202 -12.85 3.82 3.90
N HIS A 203 -11.55 3.96 4.21
CA HIS A 203 -11.11 4.12 5.61
C HIS A 203 -11.70 5.36 6.26
N GLN A 204 -11.75 6.50 5.57
CA GLN A 204 -12.38 7.72 6.07
C GLN A 204 -13.87 7.54 6.33
N ALA A 205 -14.56 6.74 5.51
CA ALA A 205 -15.96 6.40 5.68
C ALA A 205 -16.23 5.31 6.75
N GLY A 206 -15.17 4.82 7.45
CA GLY A 206 -15.30 3.82 8.51
C GLY A 206 -15.03 2.37 8.10
N PHE A 207 -14.79 2.10 6.82
CA PHE A 207 -14.44 0.76 6.31
C PHE A 207 -12.92 0.52 6.43
N THR A 208 -12.45 0.37 7.68
CA THR A 208 -11.01 0.25 8.00
C THR A 208 -10.39 -1.08 7.56
N ASN A 209 -11.16 -1.96 6.95
CA ASN A 209 -10.75 -3.25 6.39
C ASN A 209 -10.48 -3.19 4.87
N ALA A 210 -10.33 -1.99 4.28
CA ALA A 210 -10.01 -1.81 2.88
C ALA A 210 -8.50 -1.88 2.63
N VAL A 211 -8.11 -2.58 1.53
CA VAL A 211 -6.73 -2.70 1.06
C VAL A 211 -6.70 -2.63 -0.46
N ALA A 212 -5.53 -2.32 -1.04
CA ALA A 212 -5.36 -2.34 -2.50
C ALA A 212 -4.04 -2.98 -2.91
N SER A 213 -4.01 -3.52 -4.12
CA SER A 213 -2.76 -3.89 -4.79
C SER A 213 -1.98 -2.64 -5.21
N LEU A 214 -0.69 -2.80 -5.48
CA LEU A 214 0.24 -1.69 -5.68
C LEU A 214 0.58 -1.46 -7.16
N GLY A 215 -0.47 -1.26 -7.97
CA GLY A 215 -0.33 -1.08 -9.42
C GLY A 215 0.02 -2.38 -10.15
N THR A 216 -0.34 -3.52 -9.58
CA THR A 216 -0.23 -4.85 -10.17
C THR A 216 -1.57 -5.57 -10.03
N ALA A 217 -1.84 -6.57 -10.87
CA ALA A 217 -2.96 -7.47 -10.62
C ALA A 217 -2.77 -8.21 -9.28
N LEU A 218 -3.87 -8.70 -8.70
CA LEU A 218 -3.82 -9.55 -7.52
C LEU A 218 -3.00 -10.82 -7.82
N THR A 219 -2.06 -11.16 -6.93
CA THR A 219 -1.13 -12.27 -7.11
C THR A 219 -1.42 -13.40 -6.11
N VAL A 220 -0.82 -14.58 -6.34
CA VAL A 220 -0.81 -15.68 -5.37
C VAL A 220 -0.17 -15.24 -4.03
N GLY A 221 0.87 -14.38 -4.09
CA GLY A 221 1.50 -13.80 -2.89
C GLY A 221 0.52 -12.94 -2.08
N HIS A 222 -0.29 -12.12 -2.76
CA HIS A 222 -1.36 -11.35 -2.11
C HIS A 222 -2.42 -12.26 -1.49
N ALA A 223 -2.88 -13.29 -2.21
CA ALA A 223 -3.86 -14.24 -1.68
C ALA A 223 -3.34 -14.99 -0.44
N SER A 224 -2.09 -15.45 -0.48
CA SER A 224 -1.42 -16.07 0.67
C SER A 224 -1.30 -15.13 1.87
N LEU A 225 -1.06 -13.83 1.63
CA LEU A 225 -1.01 -12.82 2.66
C LEU A 225 -2.39 -12.55 3.27
N LEU A 226 -3.43 -12.38 2.43
CA LEU A 226 -4.81 -12.16 2.86
C LEU A 226 -5.34 -13.33 3.70
N LYS A 227 -5.01 -14.57 3.31
CA LYS A 227 -5.45 -15.80 4.01
C LYS A 227 -5.04 -15.85 5.48
N ARG A 228 -3.97 -15.15 5.88
CA ARG A 228 -3.54 -15.06 7.28
C ARG A 228 -4.52 -14.30 8.17
N TYR A 229 -5.35 -13.44 7.57
CA TYR A 229 -6.23 -12.52 8.29
C TYR A 229 -7.71 -12.82 8.10
N VAL A 230 -8.12 -13.26 6.89
CA VAL A 230 -9.52 -13.44 6.54
C VAL A 230 -9.75 -14.65 5.65
N ASN A 231 -10.96 -15.19 5.68
CA ASN A 231 -11.40 -16.26 4.78
C ASN A 231 -12.34 -15.75 3.67
N GLU A 232 -12.70 -14.48 3.72
CA GLU A 232 -13.61 -13.85 2.74
C GLU A 232 -13.08 -12.48 2.35
N VAL A 233 -13.21 -12.13 1.07
CA VAL A 233 -12.89 -10.81 0.54
C VAL A 233 -13.99 -10.32 -0.40
N TYR A 234 -14.13 -9.00 -0.47
CA TYR A 234 -15.03 -8.33 -1.39
C TYR A 234 -14.20 -7.53 -2.39
N LEU A 235 -14.26 -7.89 -3.66
CA LEU A 235 -13.62 -7.16 -4.75
C LEU A 235 -14.45 -5.93 -5.08
N THR A 236 -13.86 -4.75 -4.92
CA THR A 236 -14.48 -3.43 -5.14
C THR A 236 -13.73 -2.69 -6.24
N TYR A 237 -13.52 -3.38 -7.35
CA TYR A 237 -12.78 -2.86 -8.50
C TYR A 237 -13.63 -1.86 -9.30
N ASP A 238 -12.98 -1.10 -10.18
CA ASP A 238 -13.65 -0.14 -11.06
C ASP A 238 -14.79 -0.83 -11.85
N SER A 239 -15.88 -0.10 -12.07
CA SER A 239 -17.07 -0.62 -12.80
C SER A 239 -16.88 -0.72 -14.29
N ASP A 240 -15.68 -0.43 -14.82
CA ASP A 240 -15.36 -0.54 -16.24
C ASP A 240 -14.93 -1.98 -16.62
N GLU A 241 -14.71 -2.19 -17.93
CA GLU A 241 -14.25 -3.49 -18.41
C GLU A 241 -12.90 -3.93 -17.84
N ALA A 242 -11.99 -2.99 -17.54
CA ALA A 242 -10.67 -3.32 -17.01
C ALA A 242 -10.80 -3.87 -15.59
N GLY A 243 -11.62 -3.23 -14.74
CA GLY A 243 -11.92 -3.69 -13.39
C GLY A 243 -12.69 -5.02 -13.40
N THR A 244 -13.66 -5.19 -14.33
CA THR A 244 -14.36 -6.47 -14.51
C THR A 244 -13.36 -7.60 -14.84
N ARG A 245 -12.48 -7.39 -15.82
CA ARG A 245 -11.42 -8.37 -16.15
C ARG A 245 -10.45 -8.63 -15.00
N ALA A 246 -10.14 -7.59 -14.19
CA ALA A 246 -9.30 -7.75 -13.02
C ALA A 246 -9.99 -8.62 -11.96
N ALA A 247 -11.28 -8.42 -11.70
CA ALA A 247 -12.08 -9.24 -10.78
C ALA A 247 -12.12 -10.71 -11.23
N LEU A 248 -12.41 -10.97 -12.51
CA LEU A 248 -12.45 -12.32 -13.07
C LEU A 248 -11.10 -13.05 -12.94
N ARG A 249 -9.97 -12.34 -13.06
CA ARG A 249 -8.64 -12.92 -12.83
C ARG A 249 -8.34 -13.17 -11.34
N ALA A 250 -8.83 -12.31 -10.45
CA ALA A 250 -8.59 -12.42 -9.02
C ALA A 250 -9.35 -13.58 -8.37
N ILE A 251 -10.58 -13.86 -8.81
CA ILE A 251 -11.47 -14.89 -8.24
C ILE A 251 -10.80 -16.29 -8.16
N PRO A 252 -10.25 -16.85 -9.24
CA PRO A 252 -9.60 -18.17 -9.16
C PRO A 252 -8.38 -18.18 -8.24
N ILE A 253 -7.55 -17.12 -8.25
CA ILE A 253 -6.38 -17.01 -7.38
C ILE A 253 -6.79 -17.03 -5.89
N LEU A 254 -7.86 -16.32 -5.54
CA LEU A 254 -8.40 -16.30 -4.17
C LEU A 254 -8.99 -17.66 -3.79
N LYS A 255 -9.75 -18.27 -4.70
CA LYS A 255 -10.33 -19.61 -4.49
C LYS A 255 -9.26 -20.66 -4.23
N ASP A 256 -8.18 -20.67 -5.02
CA ASP A 256 -7.06 -21.60 -4.85
C ASP A 256 -6.33 -21.41 -3.51
N ALA A 257 -6.33 -20.20 -2.96
CA ALA A 257 -5.84 -19.91 -1.62
C ALA A 257 -6.87 -20.22 -0.51
N GLY A 258 -8.06 -20.74 -0.84
CA GLY A 258 -9.13 -21.04 0.10
C GLY A 258 -9.82 -19.79 0.65
N ILE A 259 -9.88 -18.70 -0.13
CA ILE A 259 -10.58 -17.45 0.21
C ILE A 259 -11.84 -17.34 -0.65
N THR A 260 -12.98 -17.12 0.00
CA THR A 260 -14.23 -16.82 -0.70
C THR A 260 -14.20 -15.39 -1.23
N ALA A 261 -14.35 -15.23 -2.54
CA ALA A 261 -14.44 -13.93 -3.17
C ALA A 261 -15.90 -13.56 -3.48
N LYS A 262 -16.29 -12.34 -3.11
CA LYS A 262 -17.53 -11.69 -3.55
C LYS A 262 -17.20 -10.42 -4.33
N VAL A 263 -18.11 -9.98 -5.18
CA VAL A 263 -17.93 -8.78 -6.02
C VAL A 263 -18.99 -7.75 -5.64
N ILE A 264 -18.54 -6.53 -5.39
CA ILE A 264 -19.40 -5.37 -5.16
C ILE A 264 -19.34 -4.48 -6.40
N ARG A 265 -20.48 -4.18 -6.98
CA ARG A 265 -20.60 -3.25 -8.12
C ARG A 265 -20.89 -1.84 -7.62
N MET A 266 -20.20 -0.87 -8.21
CA MET A 266 -20.33 0.55 -7.85
C MET A 266 -21.30 1.32 -8.74
N ASP A 267 -21.93 0.67 -9.73
CA ASP A 267 -22.85 1.35 -10.66
C ASP A 267 -23.88 2.24 -9.94
N PRO A 268 -24.14 3.47 -10.41
CA PRO A 268 -23.62 4.09 -11.65
C PRO A 268 -22.26 4.78 -11.51
N TYR A 269 -21.60 4.67 -10.37
CA TYR A 269 -20.31 5.28 -10.12
C TYR A 269 -19.15 4.38 -10.58
N LYS A 270 -18.03 5.01 -10.86
CA LYS A 270 -16.88 4.32 -11.39
C LYS A 270 -16.18 3.44 -10.35
N ASP A 271 -15.91 4.01 -9.18
CA ASP A 271 -15.05 3.44 -8.16
C ASP A 271 -15.61 3.71 -6.74
N PRO A 272 -15.05 3.05 -5.70
CA PRO A 272 -15.48 3.26 -4.31
C PRO A 272 -15.34 4.71 -3.82
N ASP A 273 -14.33 5.47 -4.27
CA ASP A 273 -14.14 6.86 -3.88
C ASP A 273 -15.29 7.74 -4.39
N GLU A 274 -15.70 7.59 -5.66
CA GLU A 274 -16.88 8.29 -6.19
C GLU A 274 -18.16 7.85 -5.49
N PHE A 275 -18.33 6.55 -5.29
CA PHE A 275 -19.53 6.00 -4.65
C PHE A 275 -19.73 6.59 -3.25
N ILE A 276 -18.70 6.53 -2.41
CA ILE A 276 -18.76 7.03 -1.03
C ILE A 276 -19.03 8.54 -0.98
N LYS A 277 -18.44 9.31 -1.89
CA LYS A 277 -18.67 10.76 -1.97
C LYS A 277 -20.10 11.15 -2.29
N ASN A 278 -20.75 10.37 -3.14
CA ASN A 278 -22.11 10.70 -3.62
C ASN A 278 -23.21 10.10 -2.75
N LEU A 279 -23.03 8.89 -2.23
CA LEU A 279 -24.09 8.14 -1.54
C LEU A 279 -23.78 7.87 -0.05
N GLY A 280 -22.52 8.01 0.37
CA GLY A 280 -22.12 7.84 1.77
C GLY A 280 -21.94 6.38 2.20
N ALA A 281 -21.62 6.22 3.49
CA ALA A 281 -21.25 4.93 4.08
C ALA A 281 -22.43 3.95 4.17
N GLU A 282 -23.63 4.43 4.50
CA GLU A 282 -24.83 3.58 4.64
C GLU A 282 -25.19 2.86 3.32
N ALA A 283 -25.15 3.61 2.21
CA ALA A 283 -25.39 3.03 0.89
C ALA A 283 -24.32 2.01 0.50
N PHE A 284 -23.07 2.22 0.92
CA PHE A 284 -21.99 1.28 0.67
C PHE A 284 -22.15 -0.01 1.52
N GLU A 285 -22.58 0.08 2.79
CA GLU A 285 -22.90 -1.08 3.61
C GLU A 285 -24.06 -1.91 2.97
N GLU A 286 -25.03 -1.23 2.38
CA GLU A 286 -26.10 -1.90 1.62
C GLU A 286 -25.54 -2.65 0.38
N ARG A 287 -24.56 -2.06 -0.32
CA ARG A 287 -23.86 -2.73 -1.43
C ARG A 287 -23.09 -3.97 -0.96
N ILE A 288 -22.44 -3.90 0.19
CA ILE A 288 -21.76 -5.06 0.79
C ILE A 288 -22.77 -6.19 1.06
N SER A 289 -23.92 -5.89 1.62
CA SER A 289 -24.96 -6.89 1.89
C SER A 289 -25.52 -7.57 0.64
N LYS A 290 -25.49 -6.87 -0.49
CA LYS A 290 -25.96 -7.34 -1.81
C LYS A 290 -24.84 -7.88 -2.71
N ALA A 291 -23.62 -8.02 -2.17
CA ALA A 291 -22.47 -8.47 -2.93
C ALA A 291 -22.69 -9.88 -3.51
N ARG A 292 -22.29 -10.06 -4.77
CA ARG A 292 -22.47 -11.32 -5.50
C ARG A 292 -21.31 -12.26 -5.26
N ASN A 293 -21.61 -13.54 -5.14
CA ASN A 293 -20.58 -14.56 -5.14
C ASN A 293 -19.76 -14.50 -6.45
N GLY A 294 -18.44 -14.66 -6.36
CA GLY A 294 -17.55 -14.55 -7.52
C GLY A 294 -17.87 -15.53 -8.65
N PHE A 295 -18.37 -16.74 -8.34
CA PHE A 295 -18.79 -17.70 -9.36
C PHE A 295 -20.01 -17.19 -10.14
N MET A 296 -21.05 -16.69 -9.45
CA MET A 296 -22.23 -16.11 -10.08
C MET A 296 -21.89 -14.87 -10.90
N PHE A 297 -20.97 -14.04 -10.39
CA PHE A 297 -20.46 -12.90 -11.15
C PHE A 297 -19.78 -13.34 -12.47
N GLY A 298 -18.98 -14.41 -12.42
CA GLY A 298 -18.35 -14.97 -13.63
C GLY A 298 -19.37 -15.46 -14.66
N LEU A 299 -20.42 -16.15 -14.22
CA LEU A 299 -21.50 -16.61 -15.12
C LEU A 299 -22.22 -15.45 -15.78
N GLU A 300 -22.60 -14.41 -15.04
CA GLU A 300 -23.26 -13.23 -15.59
C GLU A 300 -22.40 -12.48 -16.63
N MET A 301 -21.09 -12.49 -16.47
CA MET A 301 -20.21 -11.87 -17.46
C MET A 301 -20.13 -12.70 -18.73
N LEU A 302 -20.11 -14.02 -18.62
CA LEU A 302 -20.18 -14.91 -19.79
C LEU A 302 -21.51 -14.79 -20.56
N GLU A 303 -22.64 -14.70 -19.83
CA GLU A 303 -23.97 -14.51 -20.46
C GLU A 303 -24.10 -13.18 -21.22
N LYS A 304 -23.30 -12.17 -20.89
CA LYS A 304 -23.29 -10.88 -21.59
C LYS A 304 -22.42 -10.86 -22.85
N GLU A 305 -21.50 -11.81 -22.98
CA GLU A 305 -20.63 -11.95 -24.16
C GLU A 305 -21.28 -12.75 -25.27
N PHE A 306 -22.39 -13.44 -25.01
CA PHE A 306 -23.21 -14.20 -25.94
C PHE A 306 -24.57 -13.52 -26.14
#